data_078054ac337cd3aa42c8cafc5bf254fb
#
_entry.id   078054ac337cd3aa42c8cafc5bf254fb
#
_cell.length_a   1.000
_cell.length_b   1.000
_cell.length_c   1.000
_cell.angle_alpha   90.00
_cell.angle_beta   90.00
_cell.angle_gamma   90.00
#
_symmetry.space_group_name_H-M   'P 1'
#
loop_
_entity.id
_entity.type
_entity.pdbx_description
1 polymer ?
#
loop_
_entity_poly.entity_id
_entity_poly.type
_entity_poly.pdbx_seq_one_letter_code
_entity_poly.pdbx_strand_id
1 'polypeptide(L)'
;MKELFKNFQNREIAPYQFYNEGMNHLSLLGRSGIALYALAGLDIAFWDASSKICNEPLCVHLGGSVDKVKAYNSSGLWLDHPQTLYDEALALIAEGNFEAVKVRLGRKKLDEDLKAIENVKKGIGVNSELLCDFNQCLSLPQAIHRLNDLDEQGLYWFEEPIKYYEFEGYKELRKRMKTPIILGENFHGYDDAFTA
;
A
#
# COMPACT_ATOMS: atom_id res chain seq x y z
N MET A 1 -11.45 21.93 -6.37
CA MET A 1 -12.37 20.92 -5.79
C MET A 1 -13.71 21.47 -5.30
N LYS A 2 -13.76 22.53 -4.48
CA LYS A 2 -15.06 23.13 -4.07
C LYS A 2 -15.94 23.56 -5.25
N GLU A 3 -15.35 24.15 -6.28
CA GLU A 3 -16.09 24.57 -7.49
C GLU A 3 -16.55 23.36 -8.30
N LEU A 4 -15.70 22.36 -8.47
CA LEU A 4 -16.08 21.10 -9.12
C LEU A 4 -17.27 20.47 -8.39
N PHE A 5 -17.19 20.31 -7.06
CA PHE A 5 -18.26 19.73 -6.27
C PHE A 5 -19.58 20.49 -6.40
N LYS A 6 -19.55 21.84 -6.45
CA LYS A 6 -20.75 22.65 -6.66
C LYS A 6 -21.48 22.34 -7.96
N ASN A 7 -20.73 21.97 -9.02
CA ASN A 7 -21.32 21.61 -10.31
C ASN A 7 -22.13 20.30 -10.24
N PHE A 8 -21.91 19.48 -9.21
CA PHE A 8 -22.62 18.21 -8.99
C PHE A 8 -23.74 18.31 -7.95
N GLN A 9 -23.89 19.46 -7.26
CA GLN A 9 -25.01 19.65 -6.34
C GLN A 9 -26.33 19.60 -7.08
N ASN A 10 -27.30 18.86 -6.50
CA ASN A 10 -28.64 18.66 -7.08
C ASN A 10 -28.68 17.95 -8.45
N ARG A 11 -27.63 17.21 -8.79
CA ARG A 11 -27.60 16.32 -9.95
C ARG A 11 -27.73 14.86 -9.47
N GLU A 12 -28.06 13.97 -10.40
CA GLU A 12 -27.99 12.53 -10.15
C GLU A 12 -26.55 12.11 -9.82
N ILE A 13 -26.42 11.09 -8.96
CA ILE A 13 -25.13 10.53 -8.62
C ILE A 13 -24.61 9.71 -9.79
N ALA A 14 -23.57 10.20 -10.44
CA ALA A 14 -22.93 9.60 -11.60
C ALA A 14 -21.40 9.56 -11.39
N PRO A 15 -20.86 8.51 -10.72
CA PRO A 15 -19.44 8.44 -10.35
C PRO A 15 -18.49 8.60 -11.55
N TYR A 16 -18.73 7.88 -12.64
CA TYR A 16 -17.90 7.98 -13.85
C TYR A 16 -17.88 9.40 -14.44
N GLN A 17 -19.02 10.05 -14.49
CA GLN A 17 -19.10 11.42 -14.99
C GLN A 17 -18.35 12.38 -14.07
N PHE A 18 -18.53 12.23 -12.75
CA PHE A 18 -17.82 13.01 -11.74
C PHE A 18 -16.30 12.88 -11.90
N TYR A 19 -15.78 11.64 -11.99
CA TYR A 19 -14.36 11.37 -12.18
C TYR A 19 -13.82 12.02 -13.45
N ASN A 20 -14.49 11.84 -14.59
CA ASN A 20 -14.05 12.39 -15.88
C ASN A 20 -14.05 13.92 -15.88
N GLU A 21 -15.09 14.57 -15.35
CA GLU A 21 -15.14 16.02 -15.22
C GLU A 21 -14.05 16.52 -14.25
N GLY A 22 -13.79 15.79 -13.16
CA GLY A 22 -12.71 16.07 -12.22
C GLY A 22 -11.33 15.99 -12.86
N MET A 23 -11.05 14.93 -13.60
CA MET A 23 -9.79 14.78 -14.33
C MET A 23 -9.59 15.85 -15.39
N ASN A 24 -10.65 16.25 -16.08
CA ASN A 24 -10.60 17.37 -17.03
C ASN A 24 -10.32 18.70 -16.33
N HIS A 25 -10.95 18.95 -15.17
CA HIS A 25 -10.71 20.14 -14.36
C HIS A 25 -9.25 20.24 -13.89
N LEU A 26 -8.61 19.10 -13.62
CA LEU A 26 -7.20 19.01 -13.20
C LEU A 26 -6.20 19.03 -14.37
N SER A 27 -6.66 18.98 -15.62
CA SER A 27 -5.77 18.83 -16.78
C SER A 27 -4.69 19.93 -16.89
N LEU A 28 -5.00 21.15 -16.52
CA LEU A 28 -4.08 22.29 -16.55
C LEU A 28 -3.36 22.51 -15.21
N LEU A 29 -3.88 21.94 -14.11
CA LEU A 29 -3.30 22.07 -12.76
C LEU A 29 -2.29 20.96 -12.43
N GLY A 30 -2.26 19.92 -13.24
CA GLY A 30 -1.51 18.68 -12.98
C GLY A 30 -2.37 17.61 -12.30
N ARG A 31 -2.26 16.40 -12.82
CA ARG A 31 -3.01 15.22 -12.33
C ARG A 31 -2.17 14.44 -11.33
N SER A 32 -1.74 15.09 -10.24
CA SER A 32 -0.88 14.47 -9.23
C SER A 32 -1.03 15.15 -7.87
N GLY A 33 -0.47 14.52 -6.84
CA GLY A 33 -0.39 15.08 -5.50
C GLY A 33 -1.76 15.38 -4.88
N ILE A 34 -1.82 16.41 -4.04
CA ILE A 34 -2.98 16.73 -3.21
C ILE A 34 -4.27 16.98 -3.99
N ALA A 35 -4.17 17.47 -5.24
CA ALA A 35 -5.33 17.69 -6.09
C ALA A 35 -6.00 16.38 -6.48
N LEU A 36 -5.20 15.36 -6.80
CA LEU A 36 -5.70 14.04 -7.14
C LEU A 36 -6.20 13.28 -5.90
N TYR A 37 -5.54 13.40 -4.76
CA TYR A 37 -6.06 12.86 -3.50
C TYR A 37 -7.43 13.43 -3.13
N ALA A 38 -7.63 14.75 -3.33
CA ALA A 38 -8.92 15.37 -3.07
C ALA A 38 -10.00 14.89 -4.07
N LEU A 39 -9.63 14.65 -5.33
CA LEU A 39 -10.55 14.05 -6.31
C LEU A 39 -10.89 12.61 -5.92
N ALA A 40 -9.91 11.80 -5.55
CA ALA A 40 -10.09 10.42 -5.15
C ALA A 40 -11.03 10.28 -3.92
N GLY A 41 -10.87 11.14 -2.91
CA GLY A 41 -11.77 11.14 -1.75
C GLY A 41 -13.23 11.43 -2.12
N LEU A 42 -13.47 12.34 -3.06
CA LEU A 42 -14.82 12.62 -3.56
C LEU A 42 -15.33 11.49 -4.46
N ASP A 43 -14.50 10.92 -5.30
CA ASP A 43 -14.84 9.77 -6.17
C ASP A 43 -15.30 8.56 -5.35
N ILE A 44 -14.55 8.22 -4.29
CA ILE A 44 -14.94 7.18 -3.33
C ILE A 44 -16.32 7.49 -2.72
N ALA A 45 -16.57 8.73 -2.32
CA ALA A 45 -17.85 9.14 -1.74
C ALA A 45 -19.01 9.03 -2.75
N PHE A 46 -18.78 9.34 -4.03
CA PHE A 46 -19.78 9.18 -5.09
C PHE A 46 -20.10 7.71 -5.34
N TRP A 47 -19.11 6.83 -5.37
CA TRP A 47 -19.32 5.39 -5.52
C TRP A 47 -20.02 4.78 -4.31
N ASP A 48 -19.64 5.17 -3.09
CA ASP A 48 -20.31 4.73 -1.86
C ASP A 48 -21.78 5.17 -1.83
N ALA A 49 -22.08 6.41 -2.20
CA ALA A 49 -23.44 6.90 -2.28
C ALA A 49 -24.25 6.17 -3.37
N SER A 50 -23.67 5.91 -4.54
CA SER A 50 -24.29 5.17 -5.64
C SER A 50 -24.70 3.76 -5.21
N SER A 51 -23.78 3.03 -4.58
CA SER A 51 -24.05 1.68 -4.10
C SER A 51 -25.13 1.64 -3.01
N LYS A 52 -25.14 2.60 -2.10
CA LYS A 52 -26.15 2.74 -1.05
C LYS A 52 -27.54 3.04 -1.60
N ILE A 53 -27.66 3.86 -2.65
CA ILE A 53 -28.93 4.13 -3.33
C ILE A 53 -29.49 2.84 -3.96
N CYS A 54 -28.62 2.00 -4.54
CA CYS A 54 -28.98 0.71 -5.09
C CYS A 54 -29.22 -0.36 -4.02
N ASN A 55 -28.97 -0.05 -2.75
CA ASN A 55 -29.01 -0.99 -1.62
C ASN A 55 -28.14 -2.23 -1.86
N GLU A 56 -26.95 -2.03 -2.42
CA GLU A 56 -25.96 -3.06 -2.73
C GLU A 56 -24.64 -2.79 -2.01
N PRO A 57 -23.89 -3.83 -1.57
CA PRO A 57 -22.51 -3.66 -1.16
C PRO A 57 -21.68 -3.08 -2.31
N LEU A 58 -20.76 -2.17 -2.02
CA LEU A 58 -19.93 -1.52 -3.05
C LEU A 58 -19.17 -2.53 -3.93
N CYS A 59 -18.66 -3.61 -3.35
CA CYS A 59 -17.98 -4.66 -4.12
C CYS A 59 -18.90 -5.32 -5.16
N VAL A 60 -20.18 -5.52 -4.86
CA VAL A 60 -21.17 -6.05 -5.80
C VAL A 60 -21.53 -5.00 -6.86
N HIS A 61 -21.73 -3.75 -6.44
CA HIS A 61 -22.03 -2.63 -7.32
C HIS A 61 -20.93 -2.39 -8.37
N LEU A 62 -19.67 -2.68 -8.00
CA LEU A 62 -18.51 -2.63 -8.90
C LEU A 62 -18.29 -3.91 -9.72
N GLY A 63 -19.22 -4.88 -9.65
CA GLY A 63 -19.15 -6.12 -10.43
C GLY A 63 -18.37 -7.26 -9.77
N GLY A 64 -18.03 -7.12 -8.49
CA GLY A 64 -17.40 -8.18 -7.68
C GLY A 64 -18.41 -9.00 -6.88
N SER A 65 -17.92 -9.70 -5.87
CA SER A 65 -18.72 -10.53 -4.95
C SER A 65 -18.36 -10.24 -3.49
N VAL A 66 -19.29 -10.55 -2.59
CA VAL A 66 -19.02 -10.53 -1.15
C VAL A 66 -18.23 -11.77 -0.80
N ASP A 67 -16.98 -11.59 -0.41
CA ASP A 67 -16.09 -12.67 -0.02
C ASP A 67 -15.13 -12.21 1.11
N LYS A 68 -14.39 -13.17 1.67
CA LYS A 68 -13.35 -12.90 2.66
C LYS A 68 -12.04 -12.56 1.97
N VAL A 69 -11.38 -11.51 2.45
CA VAL A 69 -10.04 -11.10 2.02
C VAL A 69 -9.09 -11.28 3.19
N LYS A 70 -7.92 -11.88 2.95
CA LYS A 70 -6.86 -11.93 3.96
C LYS A 70 -6.46 -10.51 4.36
N ALA A 71 -6.35 -10.28 5.65
CA ALA A 71 -5.90 -9.01 6.21
C ALA A 71 -4.62 -9.20 7.02
N TYR A 72 -3.81 -8.16 7.06
CA TYR A 72 -2.64 -8.08 7.93
C TYR A 72 -2.69 -6.81 8.78
N ASN A 73 -2.05 -6.83 9.95
CA ASN A 73 -1.93 -5.65 10.79
C ASN A 73 -0.66 -4.86 10.42
N SER A 74 -0.82 -3.58 10.06
CA SER A 74 0.27 -2.66 9.76
C SER A 74 0.30 -1.44 10.68
N SER A 75 -0.39 -1.48 11.82
CA SER A 75 -0.56 -0.33 12.71
C SER A 75 0.66 0.01 13.56
N GLY A 76 1.75 -0.75 13.45
CA GLY A 76 2.96 -0.56 14.23
C GLY A 76 4.22 -1.06 13.54
N LEU A 77 5.19 -1.54 14.33
CA LEU A 77 6.47 -2.11 13.89
C LEU A 77 7.27 -1.13 13.02
N TRP A 78 7.35 0.12 13.48
CA TRP A 78 8.08 1.20 12.83
C TRP A 78 9.59 0.99 12.90
N LEU A 79 10.38 1.99 12.44
CA LEU A 79 11.85 1.96 12.49
C LEU A 79 12.41 2.14 13.91
N ASP A 80 11.69 1.67 14.90
CA ASP A 80 12.09 1.69 16.31
C ASP A 80 13.23 0.71 16.60
N HIS A 81 13.68 0.72 17.85
CA HIS A 81 14.78 -0.13 18.28
C HIS A 81 14.37 -1.62 18.15
N PRO A 82 15.16 -2.48 17.47
CA PRO A 82 14.77 -3.85 17.19
C PRO A 82 14.29 -4.66 18.42
N GLN A 83 14.81 -4.36 19.61
CA GLN A 83 14.46 -5.08 20.84
C GLN A 83 13.02 -4.84 21.31
N THR A 84 12.40 -3.72 20.96
CA THR A 84 11.02 -3.40 21.38
C THR A 84 9.97 -4.06 20.48
N LEU A 85 10.38 -4.53 19.31
CA LEU A 85 9.46 -5.03 18.28
C LEU A 85 8.84 -6.39 18.61
N TYR A 86 9.43 -7.16 19.53
CA TYR A 86 8.87 -8.45 19.94
C TYR A 86 7.50 -8.30 20.62
N ASP A 87 7.43 -7.48 21.65
CA ASP A 87 6.19 -7.28 22.42
C ASP A 87 5.12 -6.60 21.57
N GLU A 88 5.52 -5.65 20.74
CA GLU A 88 4.64 -4.98 19.80
C GLU A 88 4.05 -5.95 18.78
N ALA A 89 4.87 -6.81 18.18
CA ALA A 89 4.44 -7.82 17.21
C ALA A 89 3.43 -8.81 17.82
N LEU A 90 3.69 -9.25 19.06
CA LEU A 90 2.79 -10.12 19.81
C LEU A 90 1.43 -9.43 20.04
N ALA A 91 1.42 -8.16 20.42
CA ALA A 91 0.19 -7.39 20.63
C ALA A 91 -0.60 -7.21 19.34
N LEU A 92 0.07 -6.89 18.22
CA LEU A 92 -0.57 -6.68 16.92
C LEU A 92 -1.25 -7.94 16.35
N ILE A 93 -0.65 -9.11 16.54
CA ILE A 93 -1.28 -10.40 16.18
C ILE A 93 -2.53 -10.65 17.02
N ALA A 94 -2.44 -10.37 18.34
CA ALA A 94 -3.54 -10.63 19.27
C ALA A 94 -4.73 -9.66 19.10
N GLU A 95 -4.51 -8.46 18.59
CA GLU A 95 -5.51 -7.39 18.50
C GLU A 95 -6.76 -7.82 17.68
N GLY A 96 -6.56 -8.57 16.60
CA GLY A 96 -7.67 -9.00 15.73
C GLY A 96 -7.53 -10.43 15.21
N ASN A 97 -6.70 -11.26 15.87
CA ASN A 97 -6.33 -12.59 15.39
C ASN A 97 -5.80 -12.56 13.94
N PHE A 98 -4.96 -11.58 13.64
CA PHE A 98 -4.33 -11.47 12.33
C PHE A 98 -3.37 -12.63 12.07
N GLU A 99 -3.35 -13.10 10.83
CA GLU A 99 -2.40 -14.14 10.39
C GLU A 99 -1.08 -13.55 9.87
N ALA A 100 -0.99 -12.21 9.79
CA ALA A 100 0.18 -11.52 9.27
C ALA A 100 0.34 -10.11 9.87
N VAL A 101 1.60 -9.64 9.91
CA VAL A 101 1.94 -8.25 10.26
C VAL A 101 2.95 -7.67 9.28
N LYS A 102 3.03 -6.34 9.20
CA LYS A 102 3.98 -5.64 8.34
C LYS A 102 4.98 -4.84 9.20
N VAL A 103 6.29 -5.11 9.04
CA VAL A 103 7.39 -4.40 9.70
C VAL A 103 8.01 -3.36 8.76
N ARG A 104 8.40 -2.20 9.29
CA ARG A 104 9.17 -1.19 8.56
C ARG A 104 10.66 -1.54 8.60
N LEU A 105 11.30 -1.56 7.43
CA LEU A 105 12.73 -1.82 7.24
C LEU A 105 13.41 -0.61 6.58
N GLY A 106 14.74 -0.65 6.51
CA GLY A 106 15.53 0.44 5.95
C GLY A 106 16.34 1.24 6.99
N ARG A 107 16.62 0.61 8.14
CA ARG A 107 17.55 1.16 9.14
C ARG A 107 18.92 1.38 8.52
N LYS A 108 19.77 2.19 9.17
CA LYS A 108 21.11 2.51 8.63
C LYS A 108 21.94 1.25 8.37
N LYS A 109 21.90 0.27 9.27
CA LYS A 109 22.66 -0.97 9.18
C LYS A 109 21.75 -2.13 8.86
N LEU A 110 22.18 -3.02 7.97
CA LEU A 110 21.50 -4.27 7.66
C LEU A 110 21.27 -5.13 8.91
N ASP A 111 22.27 -5.23 9.79
CA ASP A 111 22.19 -5.96 11.05
C ASP A 111 21.00 -5.54 11.94
N GLU A 112 20.62 -4.26 11.88
CA GLU A 112 19.48 -3.72 12.63
C GLU A 112 18.15 -4.20 12.01
N ASP A 113 18.07 -4.29 10.68
CA ASP A 113 16.90 -4.83 9.98
C ASP A 113 16.79 -6.35 10.21
N LEU A 114 17.90 -7.10 10.17
CA LEU A 114 17.91 -8.53 10.47
C LEU A 114 17.43 -8.82 11.91
N LYS A 115 17.89 -8.03 12.89
CA LYS A 115 17.44 -8.14 14.28
C LYS A 115 15.96 -7.78 14.43
N ALA A 116 15.48 -6.78 13.69
CA ALA A 116 14.07 -6.43 13.67
C ALA A 116 13.21 -7.60 13.15
N ILE A 117 13.60 -8.19 12.02
CA ILE A 117 12.93 -9.36 11.44
C ILE A 117 12.92 -10.53 12.45
N GLU A 118 14.06 -10.83 13.04
CA GLU A 118 14.18 -11.92 14.02
C GLU A 118 13.24 -11.72 15.21
N ASN A 119 13.22 -10.52 15.81
CA ASN A 119 12.39 -10.22 16.96
C ASN A 119 10.89 -10.22 16.62
N VAL A 120 10.51 -9.65 15.48
CA VAL A 120 9.11 -9.70 15.03
C VAL A 120 8.68 -11.15 14.80
N LYS A 121 9.47 -11.97 14.12
CA LYS A 121 9.16 -13.39 13.90
C LYS A 121 8.99 -14.17 15.19
N LYS A 122 9.81 -13.90 16.20
CA LYS A 122 9.64 -14.50 17.53
C LYS A 122 8.31 -14.10 18.16
N GLY A 123 7.90 -12.82 18.00
CA GLY A 123 6.64 -12.29 18.53
C GLY A 123 5.40 -12.85 17.85
N ILE A 124 5.42 -12.98 16.51
CA ILE A 124 4.25 -13.46 15.76
C ILE A 124 4.12 -14.99 15.71
N GLY A 125 5.21 -15.71 16.01
CA GLY A 125 5.24 -17.17 15.97
C GLY A 125 5.34 -17.73 14.54
N VAL A 126 5.42 -19.06 14.45
CA VAL A 126 5.74 -19.79 13.21
C VAL A 126 4.57 -19.89 12.22
N ASN A 127 3.35 -19.63 12.67
CA ASN A 127 2.15 -19.78 11.84
C ASN A 127 1.69 -18.45 11.20
N SER A 128 2.40 -17.35 11.47
CA SER A 128 2.06 -16.04 10.97
C SER A 128 3.06 -15.57 9.91
N GLU A 129 2.56 -14.82 8.94
CA GLU A 129 3.37 -14.25 7.86
C GLU A 129 3.96 -12.90 8.25
N LEU A 130 5.18 -12.65 7.83
CA LEU A 130 5.84 -11.34 8.01
C LEU A 130 6.02 -10.65 6.66
N LEU A 131 5.40 -9.49 6.53
CA LEU A 131 5.54 -8.57 5.41
C LEU A 131 6.53 -7.47 5.77
N CYS A 132 7.18 -6.86 4.80
CA CYS A 132 8.01 -5.70 5.09
C CYS A 132 7.81 -4.56 4.10
N ASP A 133 8.08 -3.34 4.58
CA ASP A 133 7.91 -2.11 3.83
C ASP A 133 9.11 -1.18 4.06
N PHE A 134 9.71 -0.72 2.98
CA PHE A 134 10.86 0.19 2.98
C PHE A 134 10.46 1.65 2.81
N ASN A 135 9.20 1.93 2.47
CA ASN A 135 8.68 3.28 2.21
C ASN A 135 9.64 4.10 1.33
N GLN A 136 10.15 3.50 0.25
CA GLN A 136 10.99 4.14 -0.78
C GLN A 136 12.31 4.72 -0.26
N CYS A 137 12.89 4.14 0.81
CA CYS A 137 14.04 4.72 1.48
C CYS A 137 15.39 4.38 0.84
N LEU A 138 15.44 3.40 -0.07
CA LEU A 138 16.70 2.94 -0.67
C LEU A 138 16.89 3.49 -2.09
N SER A 139 18.14 3.65 -2.51
CA SER A 139 18.49 3.73 -3.93
C SER A 139 18.54 2.32 -4.54
N LEU A 140 18.43 2.19 -5.87
CA LEU A 140 18.48 0.90 -6.54
C LEU A 140 19.73 0.07 -6.19
N PRO A 141 20.97 0.61 -6.18
CA PRO A 141 22.15 -0.17 -5.75
C PRO A 141 22.06 -0.65 -4.29
N GLN A 142 21.54 0.20 -3.38
CA GLN A 142 21.32 -0.18 -1.99
C GLN A 142 20.26 -1.27 -1.86
N ALA A 143 19.17 -1.17 -2.62
CA ALA A 143 18.11 -2.16 -2.63
C ALA A 143 18.63 -3.51 -3.13
N ILE A 144 19.36 -3.56 -4.26
CA ILE A 144 19.96 -4.79 -4.78
C ILE A 144 20.81 -5.49 -3.71
N HIS A 145 21.68 -4.73 -3.03
CA HIS A 145 22.54 -5.32 -2.00
C HIS A 145 21.75 -5.80 -0.79
N ARG A 146 20.90 -4.92 -0.24
CA ARG A 146 20.15 -5.21 0.99
C ARG A 146 19.11 -6.32 0.81
N LEU A 147 18.37 -6.30 -0.28
CA LEU A 147 17.36 -7.31 -0.53
C LEU A 147 17.96 -8.69 -0.79
N ASN A 148 19.16 -8.79 -1.41
CA ASN A 148 19.85 -10.06 -1.53
C ASN A 148 20.11 -10.72 -0.16
N ASP A 149 20.50 -9.94 0.84
CA ASP A 149 20.76 -10.44 2.20
C ASP A 149 19.47 -10.79 2.95
N LEU A 150 18.34 -10.18 2.56
CA LEU A 150 17.02 -10.39 3.15
C LEU A 150 16.18 -11.45 2.44
N ASP A 151 16.53 -11.86 1.23
CA ASP A 151 15.71 -12.72 0.36
C ASP A 151 15.49 -14.12 0.93
N GLU A 152 16.42 -14.62 1.76
CA GLU A 152 16.30 -15.90 2.45
C GLU A 152 15.69 -15.79 3.88
N GLN A 153 15.23 -14.60 4.27
CA GLN A 153 14.63 -14.39 5.59
C GLN A 153 13.17 -14.84 5.66
N GLY A 154 12.59 -15.40 4.59
CA GLY A 154 11.20 -15.86 4.57
C GLY A 154 10.22 -14.75 4.86
N LEU A 155 10.40 -13.61 4.22
CA LEU A 155 9.45 -12.51 4.17
C LEU A 155 8.42 -12.77 3.07
N TYR A 156 7.18 -12.34 3.29
CA TYR A 156 6.09 -12.58 2.36
C TYR A 156 6.22 -11.69 1.10
N TRP A 157 6.65 -10.42 1.28
CA TRP A 157 7.04 -9.51 0.21
C TRP A 157 7.98 -8.40 0.68
N PHE A 158 8.61 -7.72 -0.29
CA PHE A 158 9.28 -6.43 -0.15
C PHE A 158 8.39 -5.33 -0.72
N GLU A 159 7.89 -4.41 0.11
CA GLU A 159 7.07 -3.28 -0.32
C GLU A 159 7.92 -2.03 -0.51
N GLU A 160 7.77 -1.39 -1.65
CA GLU A 160 8.39 -0.13 -2.07
C GLU A 160 9.85 0.07 -1.59
N PRO A 161 10.80 -0.81 -1.96
CA PRO A 161 12.20 -0.65 -1.56
C PRO A 161 12.86 0.61 -2.14
N ILE A 162 12.51 1.02 -3.36
CA ILE A 162 13.01 2.19 -4.07
C ILE A 162 11.87 3.14 -4.41
N LYS A 163 12.17 4.30 -5.03
CA LYS A 163 11.13 5.27 -5.41
C LYS A 163 10.08 4.65 -6.34
N TYR A 164 8.80 4.87 -6.08
CA TYR A 164 7.69 4.22 -6.78
C TYR A 164 7.73 4.42 -8.30
N TYR A 165 8.29 5.52 -8.78
CA TYR A 165 8.39 5.85 -10.21
C TYR A 165 9.64 5.27 -10.92
N GLU A 166 10.51 4.56 -10.20
CA GLU A 166 11.70 3.90 -10.76
C GLU A 166 11.35 2.52 -11.36
N PHE A 167 10.40 2.46 -12.30
CA PHE A 167 9.85 1.20 -12.84
C PHE A 167 10.92 0.25 -13.40
N GLU A 168 11.95 0.76 -14.08
CA GLU A 168 13.05 -0.09 -14.55
C GLU A 168 13.87 -0.68 -13.39
N GLY A 169 13.99 0.06 -12.28
CA GLY A 169 14.59 -0.43 -11.06
C GLY A 169 13.79 -1.60 -10.46
N TYR A 170 12.47 -1.49 -10.42
CA TYR A 170 11.59 -2.58 -9.99
C TYR A 170 11.69 -3.82 -10.86
N LYS A 171 11.76 -3.66 -12.20
CA LYS A 171 11.99 -4.77 -13.13
C LYS A 171 13.33 -5.47 -12.87
N GLU A 172 14.36 -4.72 -12.53
CA GLU A 172 15.68 -5.26 -12.19
C GLU A 172 15.65 -6.02 -10.85
N LEU A 173 15.03 -5.45 -9.82
CA LEU A 173 14.85 -6.10 -8.51
C LEU A 173 14.06 -7.41 -8.65
N ARG A 174 12.93 -7.37 -9.38
CA ARG A 174 12.09 -8.57 -9.59
C ARG A 174 12.83 -9.73 -10.25
N LYS A 175 13.80 -9.46 -11.15
CA LYS A 175 14.61 -10.50 -11.79
C LYS A 175 15.60 -11.16 -10.83
N ARG A 176 15.99 -10.45 -9.76
CA ARG A 176 17.03 -10.88 -8.83
C ARG A 176 16.48 -11.54 -7.58
N MET A 177 15.33 -11.11 -7.10
CA MET A 177 14.75 -11.55 -5.82
C MET A 177 13.78 -12.70 -6.02
N LYS A 178 13.81 -13.65 -5.08
CA LYS A 178 12.82 -14.74 -4.97
C LYS A 178 11.56 -14.24 -4.25
N THR A 179 11.77 -13.41 -3.21
CA THR A 179 10.69 -12.77 -2.46
C THR A 179 9.94 -11.80 -3.38
N PRO A 180 8.61 -11.87 -3.44
CA PRO A 180 7.80 -10.95 -4.24
C PRO A 180 8.04 -9.49 -3.89
N ILE A 181 7.98 -8.62 -4.89
CA ILE A 181 8.05 -7.18 -4.70
C ILE A 181 6.67 -6.59 -4.98
N ILE A 182 6.21 -5.74 -4.08
CA ILE A 182 4.93 -5.05 -4.19
C ILE A 182 5.14 -3.53 -4.20
N LEU A 183 4.32 -2.84 -4.96
CA LEU A 183 4.25 -1.37 -5.01
C LEU A 183 2.85 -0.96 -5.45
N GLY A 184 2.51 0.32 -5.32
CA GLY A 184 1.23 0.83 -5.84
C GLY A 184 0.53 1.82 -4.92
N GLU A 185 0.85 1.90 -3.65
CA GLU A 185 0.21 2.85 -2.73
C GLU A 185 0.40 4.32 -3.16
N ASN A 186 1.44 4.59 -3.95
CA ASN A 186 1.79 5.91 -4.47
C ASN A 186 1.40 6.12 -5.95
N PHE A 187 0.69 5.19 -6.59
CA PHE A 187 0.26 5.34 -7.98
C PHE A 187 -0.81 6.41 -8.14
N HIS A 188 -0.69 7.19 -9.21
CA HIS A 188 -1.60 8.27 -9.55
C HIS A 188 -2.42 7.94 -10.81
N GLY A 189 -3.30 6.95 -10.70
CA GLY A 189 -4.18 6.54 -11.78
C GLY A 189 -3.66 5.37 -12.62
N TYR A 190 -4.30 5.14 -13.75
CA TYR A 190 -4.05 3.99 -14.60
C TYR A 190 -2.66 3.96 -15.22
N ASP A 191 -2.13 5.12 -15.59
CA ASP A 191 -0.86 5.21 -16.34
C ASP A 191 0.29 4.63 -15.52
N ASP A 192 0.36 4.91 -14.22
CA ASP A 192 1.37 4.35 -13.34
C ASP A 192 1.20 2.83 -13.21
N ALA A 193 -0.04 2.35 -13.03
CA ALA A 193 -0.34 0.93 -12.90
C ALA A 193 -0.05 0.11 -14.17
N PHE A 194 -0.21 0.71 -15.36
CA PHE A 194 0.14 0.06 -16.62
C PHE A 194 1.63 0.07 -16.92
N THR A 195 2.39 1.01 -16.35
CA THR A 195 3.83 1.13 -16.57
C THR A 195 4.63 0.21 -15.64
N ALA A 196 4.11 -0.07 -14.46
CA ALA A 196 4.73 -0.95 -13.46
C ALA A 196 4.70 -2.41 -13.87
#